data_1861e75499f2836adb681ed37661c6d7
#
_entry.id   1861e75499f2836adb681ed37661c6d7
#
_cell.length_a   1.000
_cell.length_b   1.000
_cell.length_c   1.000
_cell.angle_alpha   90.00
_cell.angle_beta   90.00
_cell.angle_gamma   90.00
#
_symmetry.space_group_name_H-M   'P 1'
#
loop_
_entity.id
_entity.type
_entity.pdbx_description
1 polymer ?
#
loop_
_entity_poly.entity_id
_entity_poly.type
_entity_poly.pdbx_seq_one_letter_code
_entity_poly.pdbx_strand_id
1 'polypeptide(L)'
;MKRILSLLLAATTCEAKSIVTEELVHKVGIIESNLKPDAVGDDGESLGAFQIGRRAWADAVAYSKLVAGPHDYTLPEDWKGHAKDFEMSQRAAELILKMHEERMIKNKVKPTEFKLYMAYNMGWVGAAQHNFDINKTWGFRKAILLRAKLILSK
;
A
#
# COMPACT_ATOMS: atom_id res chain seq x y z
N MET A 1 8.90 -44.09 -38.51
CA MET A 1 8.27 -43.71 -37.27
C MET A 1 9.15 -42.68 -36.56
N LYS A 2 8.84 -41.36 -36.66
CA LYS A 2 9.58 -40.28 -35.99
C LYS A 2 8.89 -39.96 -34.67
N ARG A 3 9.56 -40.23 -33.55
CA ARG A 3 9.07 -39.87 -32.19
C ARG A 3 9.38 -38.38 -31.97
N ILE A 4 8.35 -37.55 -31.91
CA ILE A 4 8.43 -36.15 -31.48
C ILE A 4 8.49 -36.15 -29.95
N LEU A 5 9.65 -35.81 -29.42
CA LEU A 5 9.86 -35.64 -27.98
C LEU A 5 9.37 -34.23 -27.63
N SER A 6 8.15 -34.14 -27.11
CA SER A 6 7.61 -32.87 -26.58
C SER A 6 8.32 -32.56 -25.26
N LEU A 7 9.24 -31.60 -25.29
CA LEU A 7 9.88 -31.04 -24.10
C LEU A 7 8.87 -30.10 -23.44
N LEU A 8 8.20 -30.57 -22.39
CA LEU A 8 7.40 -29.70 -21.51
C LEU A 8 8.37 -28.84 -20.68
N LEU A 9 8.55 -27.59 -21.09
CA LEU A 9 9.27 -26.61 -20.30
C LEU A 9 8.34 -26.17 -19.16
N ALA A 10 8.49 -26.77 -17.99
CA ALA A 10 7.86 -26.30 -16.77
C ALA A 10 8.49 -24.95 -16.40
N ALA A 11 7.83 -23.86 -16.78
CA ALA A 11 8.16 -22.54 -16.28
C ALA A 11 7.79 -22.49 -14.80
N THR A 12 8.74 -22.75 -13.92
CA THR A 12 8.63 -22.40 -12.50
C THR A 12 8.56 -20.88 -12.39
N THR A 13 7.36 -20.34 -12.34
CA THR A 13 7.15 -18.96 -11.96
C THR A 13 7.56 -18.83 -10.49
N CYS A 14 8.78 -18.35 -10.25
CA CYS A 14 9.19 -17.92 -8.93
C CYS A 14 8.34 -16.67 -8.61
N GLU A 15 7.23 -16.85 -7.90
CA GLU A 15 6.46 -15.72 -7.38
C GLU A 15 7.39 -14.95 -6.43
N ALA A 16 7.75 -13.74 -6.84
CA ALA A 16 8.57 -12.87 -6.02
C ALA A 16 7.79 -12.58 -4.72
N LYS A 17 8.40 -12.89 -3.58
CA LYS A 17 7.80 -12.63 -2.26
C LYS A 17 7.43 -11.15 -2.16
N SER A 18 6.21 -10.86 -1.74
CA SER A 18 5.77 -9.48 -1.46
C SER A 18 6.71 -8.79 -0.47
N ILE A 19 7.00 -7.52 -0.72
CA ILE A 19 7.75 -6.67 0.23
C ILE A 19 6.83 -6.00 1.24
N VAL A 20 5.50 -6.15 1.10
CA VAL A 20 4.54 -5.66 2.09
C VAL A 20 4.52 -6.63 3.27
N THR A 21 5.23 -6.25 4.32
CA THR A 21 5.35 -7.00 5.58
C THR A 21 4.59 -6.29 6.69
N GLU A 22 4.32 -6.98 7.79
CA GLU A 22 3.77 -6.36 9.02
C GLU A 22 4.66 -5.22 9.52
N GLU A 23 5.99 -5.37 9.42
CA GLU A 23 6.94 -4.33 9.79
C GLU A 23 6.76 -3.07 8.93
N LEU A 24 6.61 -3.21 7.61
CA LEU A 24 6.35 -2.07 6.73
C LEU A 24 5.03 -1.38 7.09
N VAL A 25 3.95 -2.15 7.32
CA VAL A 25 2.66 -1.60 7.73
C VAL A 25 2.79 -0.84 9.05
N HIS A 26 3.49 -1.42 10.03
CA HIS A 26 3.75 -0.76 11.32
C HIS A 26 4.52 0.56 11.15
N LYS A 27 5.59 0.57 10.34
CA LYS A 27 6.36 1.79 10.02
C LYS A 27 5.46 2.87 9.38
N VAL A 28 4.54 2.49 8.49
CA VAL A 28 3.58 3.43 7.90
C VAL A 28 2.70 4.07 8.99
N GLY A 29 2.15 3.29 9.92
CA GLY A 29 1.36 3.83 11.03
C GLY A 29 2.17 4.80 11.92
N ILE A 30 3.47 4.51 12.16
CA ILE A 30 4.37 5.42 12.89
C ILE A 30 4.54 6.74 12.11
N ILE A 31 4.73 6.67 10.80
CA ILE A 31 4.92 7.86 9.96
C ILE A 31 3.66 8.72 9.95
N GLU A 32 2.49 8.12 9.81
CA GLU A 32 1.21 8.81 9.62
C GLU A 32 0.71 9.50 10.91
N SER A 33 0.72 8.80 12.04
CA SER A 33 0.14 9.33 13.28
C SER A 33 0.87 8.95 14.56
N ASN A 34 2.00 8.25 14.45
CA ASN A 34 2.63 7.55 15.57
C ASN A 34 1.69 6.52 16.21
N LEU A 35 0.96 5.79 15.35
CA LEU A 35 0.00 4.72 15.71
C LEU A 35 -1.18 5.18 16.60
N LYS A 36 -1.59 6.44 16.50
CA LYS A 36 -2.73 6.97 17.27
C LYS A 36 -4.07 6.63 16.60
N PRO A 37 -4.92 5.76 17.19
CA PRO A 37 -6.15 5.31 16.53
C PRO A 37 -7.18 6.41 16.33
N ASP A 38 -7.21 7.40 17.21
CA ASP A 38 -8.14 8.53 17.20
C ASP A 38 -7.63 9.75 16.43
N ALA A 39 -6.46 9.64 15.78
CA ALA A 39 -5.89 10.74 15.00
C ALA A 39 -6.84 11.20 13.89
N VAL A 40 -6.90 12.51 13.71
CA VAL A 40 -7.66 13.18 12.66
C VAL A 40 -6.73 14.12 11.91
N GLY A 41 -6.59 13.93 10.63
CA GLY A 41 -5.77 14.76 9.74
C GLY A 41 -6.58 15.37 8.62
N ASP A 42 -5.95 16.29 7.86
CA ASP A 42 -6.52 16.92 6.68
C ASP A 42 -7.95 17.43 6.89
N ASP A 43 -8.19 18.15 7.99
CA ASP A 43 -9.51 18.71 8.37
C ASP A 43 -10.62 17.64 8.45
N GLY A 44 -10.27 16.41 8.83
CA GLY A 44 -11.20 15.29 8.95
C GLY A 44 -11.30 14.39 7.72
N GLU A 45 -10.51 14.63 6.69
CA GLU A 45 -10.47 13.80 5.47
C GLU A 45 -9.57 12.56 5.61
N SER A 46 -8.71 12.51 6.65
CA SER A 46 -7.86 11.37 6.99
C SER A 46 -8.08 10.95 8.44
N LEU A 47 -8.31 9.68 8.70
CA LEU A 47 -8.66 9.16 10.03
C LEU A 47 -7.78 7.99 10.47
N GLY A 48 -7.63 7.87 11.81
CA GLY A 48 -7.07 6.71 12.47
C GLY A 48 -5.54 6.64 12.45
N ALA A 49 -5.02 5.54 12.99
CA ALA A 49 -3.58 5.31 13.13
C ALA A 49 -2.81 5.40 11.79
N PHE A 50 -3.45 5.05 10.71
CA PHE A 50 -2.86 4.99 9.36
C PHE A 50 -3.29 6.16 8.46
N GLN A 51 -4.02 7.15 8.98
CA GLN A 51 -4.46 8.36 8.28
C GLN A 51 -5.10 8.05 6.90
N ILE A 52 -6.01 7.09 6.87
CA ILE A 52 -6.63 6.63 5.62
C ILE A 52 -7.79 7.55 5.25
N GLY A 53 -7.69 8.19 4.09
CA GLY A 53 -8.77 8.99 3.53
C GLY A 53 -9.89 8.14 2.93
N ARG A 54 -11.09 8.71 2.82
CA ARG A 54 -12.30 8.03 2.34
C ARG A 54 -12.10 7.31 0.99
N ARG A 55 -11.40 7.95 0.04
CA ARG A 55 -11.14 7.35 -1.28
C ARG A 55 -10.20 6.15 -1.18
N ALA A 56 -9.11 6.26 -0.42
CA ALA A 56 -8.17 5.16 -0.22
C ALA A 56 -8.84 3.99 0.50
N TRP A 57 -9.75 4.26 1.44
CA TRP A 57 -10.56 3.23 2.09
C TRP A 57 -11.45 2.49 1.09
N ALA A 58 -12.16 3.23 0.21
CA ALA A 58 -13.00 2.63 -0.81
C ALA A 58 -12.20 1.76 -1.79
N ASP A 59 -10.99 2.19 -2.16
CA ASP A 59 -10.07 1.40 -2.99
C ASP A 59 -9.64 0.12 -2.26
N ALA A 60 -9.34 0.19 -0.95
CA ALA A 60 -9.01 -0.97 -0.12
C ALA A 60 -10.18 -1.96 0.01
N VAL A 61 -11.42 -1.45 0.17
CA VAL A 61 -12.64 -2.27 0.18
C VAL A 61 -12.81 -3.01 -1.14
N ALA A 62 -12.69 -2.31 -2.26
CA ALA A 62 -12.78 -2.92 -3.59
C ALA A 62 -11.71 -3.99 -3.80
N TYR A 63 -10.46 -3.69 -3.42
CA TYR A 63 -9.35 -4.63 -3.52
C TYR A 63 -9.53 -5.83 -2.59
N SER A 64 -10.03 -5.64 -1.35
CA SER A 64 -10.31 -6.74 -0.43
C SER A 64 -11.30 -7.75 -1.01
N LYS A 65 -12.37 -7.27 -1.67
CA LYS A 65 -13.35 -8.13 -2.36
C LYS A 65 -12.76 -8.88 -3.55
N LEU A 66 -11.75 -8.30 -4.21
CA LEU A 66 -11.09 -8.92 -5.37
C LEU A 66 -10.14 -10.05 -4.96
N VAL A 67 -9.41 -9.88 -3.84
CA VAL A 67 -8.38 -10.83 -3.39
C VAL A 67 -8.87 -11.80 -2.32
N ALA A 68 -10.05 -11.56 -1.74
CA ALA A 68 -10.62 -12.40 -0.70
C ALA A 68 -10.94 -13.81 -1.25
N GLY A 69 -10.49 -14.82 -0.54
CA GLY A 69 -10.94 -16.18 -0.69
C GLY A 69 -12.36 -16.39 -0.11
N PRO A 70 -12.94 -17.58 -0.29
CA PRO A 70 -14.33 -17.88 0.13
C PRO A 70 -14.60 -17.67 1.64
N HIS A 71 -13.55 -17.67 2.44
CA HIS A 71 -13.61 -17.56 3.91
C HIS A 71 -12.91 -16.32 4.45
N ASP A 72 -12.40 -15.43 3.57
CA ASP A 72 -11.68 -14.25 4.00
C ASP A 72 -12.63 -13.11 4.34
N TYR A 73 -12.28 -12.39 5.39
CA TYR A 73 -13.00 -11.18 5.79
C TYR A 73 -12.70 -10.03 4.82
N THR A 74 -13.75 -9.42 4.27
CA THR A 74 -13.65 -8.21 3.47
C THR A 74 -13.83 -6.97 4.35
N LEU A 75 -13.17 -5.86 3.98
CA LEU A 75 -13.33 -4.60 4.70
C LEU A 75 -14.76 -4.06 4.59
N PRO A 76 -15.32 -3.47 5.65
CA PRO A 76 -16.62 -2.81 5.61
C PRO A 76 -16.56 -1.52 4.79
N GLU A 77 -17.70 -1.13 4.21
CA GLU A 77 -17.81 0.08 3.39
C GLU A 77 -17.82 1.37 4.21
N ASP A 78 -18.28 1.30 5.48
CA ASP A 78 -18.35 2.45 6.38
C ASP A 78 -16.98 2.91 6.87
N TRP A 79 -16.39 3.82 6.10
CA TRP A 79 -15.10 4.42 6.44
C TRP A 79 -15.09 5.13 7.80
N LYS A 80 -16.10 5.97 8.09
CA LYS A 80 -16.11 6.76 9.35
C LYS A 80 -16.23 5.89 10.58
N GLY A 81 -16.99 4.81 10.50
CA GLY A 81 -17.17 3.88 11.60
C GLY A 81 -15.95 3.00 11.87
N HIS A 82 -15.09 2.76 10.87
CA HIS A 82 -14.03 1.75 10.98
C HIS A 82 -12.60 2.29 10.81
N ALA A 83 -12.40 3.48 10.23
CA ALA A 83 -11.04 4.00 10.00
C ALA A 83 -10.28 4.34 11.28
N LYS A 84 -10.97 4.50 12.43
CA LYS A 84 -10.37 4.68 13.76
C LYS A 84 -10.20 3.36 14.53
N ASP A 85 -10.82 2.28 14.08
CA ASP A 85 -10.52 0.94 14.57
C ASP A 85 -9.12 0.55 14.11
N PHE A 86 -8.26 0.18 15.07
CA PHE A 86 -6.84 -0.06 14.79
C PHE A 86 -6.65 -1.24 13.86
N GLU A 87 -7.33 -2.37 14.11
CA GLU A 87 -7.18 -3.59 13.32
C GLU A 87 -7.72 -3.40 11.91
N MET A 88 -8.89 -2.76 11.77
CA MET A 88 -9.48 -2.48 10.47
C MET A 88 -8.63 -1.51 9.66
N SER A 89 -8.12 -0.44 10.28
CA SER A 89 -7.25 0.53 9.59
C SER A 89 -5.88 -0.06 9.25
N GLN A 90 -5.32 -0.94 10.08
CA GLN A 90 -4.11 -1.69 9.77
C GLN A 90 -4.31 -2.60 8.56
N ARG A 91 -5.41 -3.34 8.55
CA ARG A 91 -5.76 -4.21 7.41
C ARG A 91 -5.98 -3.40 6.13
N ALA A 92 -6.66 -2.26 6.22
CA ALA A 92 -6.84 -1.37 5.06
C ALA A 92 -5.50 -0.84 4.54
N ALA A 93 -4.59 -0.41 5.43
CA ALA A 93 -3.25 0.05 5.05
C ALA A 93 -2.43 -1.05 4.35
N GLU A 94 -2.48 -2.28 4.86
CA GLU A 94 -1.84 -3.44 4.23
C GLU A 94 -2.36 -3.66 2.80
N LEU A 95 -3.69 -3.64 2.61
CA LEU A 95 -4.31 -3.83 1.31
C LEU A 95 -3.97 -2.70 0.32
N ILE A 96 -3.94 -1.45 0.78
CA ILE A 96 -3.52 -0.31 -0.04
C ILE A 96 -2.07 -0.49 -0.52
N LEU A 97 -1.17 -0.91 0.37
CA LEU A 97 0.24 -1.15 0.03
C LEU A 97 0.37 -2.31 -0.97
N LYS A 98 -0.33 -3.42 -0.77
CA LYS A 98 -0.35 -4.56 -1.71
C LYS A 98 -0.90 -4.17 -3.08
N MET A 99 -1.99 -3.43 -3.12
CA MET A 99 -2.56 -2.90 -4.36
C MET A 99 -1.54 -2.02 -5.11
N HIS A 100 -0.78 -1.19 -4.41
CA HIS A 100 0.27 -0.38 -5.02
C HIS A 100 1.47 -1.21 -5.47
N GLU A 101 1.85 -2.26 -4.74
CA GLU A 101 2.91 -3.20 -5.13
C GLU A 101 2.56 -3.89 -6.45
N GLU A 102 1.37 -4.47 -6.56
CA GLU A 102 0.90 -5.10 -7.80
C GLU A 102 0.87 -4.10 -8.97
N ARG A 103 0.40 -2.87 -8.70
CA ARG A 103 0.38 -1.81 -9.71
C ARG A 103 1.78 -1.42 -10.17
N MET A 104 2.76 -1.37 -9.26
CA MET A 104 4.17 -1.13 -9.61
C MET A 104 4.71 -2.25 -10.49
N ILE A 105 4.51 -3.51 -10.10
CA ILE A 105 4.96 -4.67 -10.87
C ILE A 105 4.36 -4.65 -12.27
N LYS A 106 3.04 -4.44 -12.38
CA LYS A 106 2.33 -4.35 -13.67
C LYS A 106 2.88 -3.24 -14.56
N ASN A 107 3.30 -2.12 -13.98
CA ASN A 107 3.86 -0.98 -14.71
C ASN A 107 5.40 -1.02 -14.82
N LYS A 108 6.04 -2.16 -14.51
CA LYS A 108 7.49 -2.37 -14.58
C LYS A 108 8.29 -1.40 -13.70
N VAL A 109 7.68 -0.90 -12.64
CA VAL A 109 8.34 -0.13 -11.58
C VAL A 109 8.79 -1.10 -10.50
N LYS A 110 10.10 -1.16 -10.21
CA LYS A 110 10.61 -2.00 -9.11
C LYS A 110 10.06 -1.47 -7.79
N PRO A 111 9.28 -2.27 -7.03
CA PRO A 111 8.78 -1.88 -5.71
C PRO A 111 9.93 -1.69 -4.72
N THR A 112 9.81 -0.69 -3.86
CA THR A 112 10.61 -0.49 -2.65
C THR A 112 9.70 0.06 -1.58
N GLU A 113 10.02 -0.14 -0.30
CA GLU A 113 9.22 0.37 0.83
C GLU A 113 8.94 1.87 0.67
N PHE A 114 9.96 2.64 0.30
CA PHE A 114 9.80 4.09 0.12
C PHE A 114 8.86 4.45 -1.05
N LYS A 115 8.96 3.76 -2.19
CA LYS A 115 8.04 4.00 -3.33
C LYS A 115 6.61 3.61 -3.00
N LEU A 116 6.42 2.50 -2.27
CA LEU A 116 5.11 2.10 -1.77
C LEU A 116 4.53 3.16 -0.85
N TYR A 117 5.33 3.69 0.08
CA TYR A 117 4.89 4.79 0.92
C TYR A 117 4.58 6.07 0.12
N MET A 118 5.38 6.42 -0.89
CA MET A 118 5.05 7.55 -1.77
C MET A 118 3.67 7.37 -2.43
N ALA A 119 3.39 6.16 -2.95
CA ALA A 119 2.08 5.87 -3.53
C ALA A 119 0.95 5.88 -2.50
N TYR A 120 1.21 5.43 -1.27
CA TYR A 120 0.30 5.49 -0.15
C TYR A 120 -0.08 6.94 0.21
N ASN A 121 0.92 7.81 0.38
CA ASN A 121 0.75 9.20 0.83
C ASN A 121 0.22 10.14 -0.29
N MET A 122 0.68 9.96 -1.53
CA MET A 122 0.36 10.85 -2.66
C MET A 122 -0.74 10.31 -3.57
N GLY A 123 -1.16 9.06 -3.36
CA GLY A 123 -1.90 8.29 -4.35
C GLY A 123 -1.01 7.87 -5.54
N TRP A 124 -1.46 6.85 -6.27
CA TRP A 124 -0.72 6.32 -7.42
C TRP A 124 -0.36 7.39 -8.47
N VAL A 125 -1.34 8.18 -8.87
CA VAL A 125 -1.14 9.21 -9.91
C VAL A 125 -0.11 10.23 -9.47
N GLY A 126 -0.23 10.73 -8.24
CA GLY A 126 0.71 11.69 -7.68
C GLY A 126 2.15 11.16 -7.63
N ALA A 127 2.34 9.94 -7.12
CA ALA A 127 3.66 9.33 -7.06
C ALA A 127 4.25 9.06 -8.46
N ALA A 128 3.44 8.57 -9.41
CA ALA A 128 3.87 8.30 -10.78
C ALA A 128 4.26 9.57 -11.55
N GLN A 129 3.52 10.68 -11.39
CA GLN A 129 3.85 11.97 -11.99
C GLN A 129 5.22 12.50 -11.53
N HIS A 130 5.65 12.13 -10.33
CA HIS A 130 6.98 12.46 -9.80
C HIS A 130 8.02 11.35 -10.06
N ASN A 131 7.67 10.31 -10.85
CA ASN A 131 8.52 9.13 -11.10
C ASN A 131 9.01 8.44 -9.82
N PHE A 132 8.22 8.49 -8.74
CA PHE A 132 8.61 7.97 -7.40
C PHE A 132 9.95 8.55 -6.89
N ASP A 133 10.27 9.78 -7.27
CA ASP A 133 11.49 10.48 -6.90
C ASP A 133 11.18 11.66 -5.97
N ILE A 134 11.68 11.57 -4.74
CA ILE A 134 11.49 12.61 -3.71
C ILE A 134 12.05 13.98 -4.14
N ASN A 135 13.09 14.00 -5.00
CA ASN A 135 13.69 15.23 -5.46
C ASN A 135 12.78 16.04 -6.39
N LYS A 136 11.78 15.38 -6.96
CA LYS A 136 10.74 15.99 -7.80
C LYS A 136 9.53 16.48 -7.01
N THR A 137 9.51 16.28 -5.70
CA THR A 137 8.46 16.78 -4.80
C THR A 137 8.91 18.06 -4.11
N TRP A 138 7.94 18.85 -3.62
CA TRP A 138 8.22 20.15 -2.96
C TRP A 138 7.28 20.40 -1.78
N GLY A 139 7.59 21.47 -1.03
CA GLY A 139 6.77 21.96 0.08
C GLY A 139 6.62 20.96 1.23
N PHE A 140 5.48 21.04 1.91
CA PHE A 140 5.16 20.23 3.08
C PHE A 140 5.23 18.72 2.78
N ARG A 141 4.79 18.31 1.60
CA ARG A 141 4.83 16.89 1.18
C ARG A 141 6.24 16.34 1.12
N LYS A 142 7.20 17.12 0.62
CA LYS A 142 8.62 16.74 0.61
C LYS A 142 9.14 16.51 2.03
N ALA A 143 8.75 17.33 3.00
CA ALA A 143 9.14 17.16 4.40
C ALA A 143 8.62 15.84 4.99
N ILE A 144 7.36 15.49 4.72
CA ILE A 144 6.78 14.20 5.13
C ILE A 144 7.57 13.04 4.52
N LEU A 145 7.84 13.08 3.22
CA LEU A 145 8.56 12.02 2.51
C LEU A 145 10.02 11.88 2.99
N LEU A 146 10.69 12.97 3.34
CA LEU A 146 12.03 12.92 3.93
C LEU A 146 12.02 12.22 5.29
N ARG A 147 11.06 12.54 6.15
CA ARG A 147 10.87 11.87 7.44
C ARG A 147 10.58 10.38 7.23
N ALA A 148 9.69 10.06 6.30
CA ALA A 148 9.36 8.68 5.96
C ALA A 148 10.59 7.89 5.51
N LYS A 149 11.42 8.47 4.63
CA LYS A 149 12.64 7.83 4.15
C LYS A 149 13.59 7.45 5.30
N LEU A 150 13.72 8.30 6.33
CA LEU A 150 14.55 8.00 7.49
C LEU A 150 14.01 6.83 8.33
N ILE A 151 12.69 6.70 8.45
CA ILE A 151 12.05 5.61 9.21
C ILE A 151 12.13 4.29 8.43
N LEU A 152 11.87 4.33 7.12
CA LEU A 152 11.87 3.14 6.26
C LEU A 152 13.27 2.59 5.97
N SER A 153 14.34 3.37 6.19
CA SER A 153 15.73 2.94 5.98
C SER A 153 16.36 2.24 7.18
N LYS A 154 15.66 2.14 8.29
CA LYS A 154 16.07 1.44 9.52
C LYS A 154 15.52 0.02 9.55
#